data_df298221b0c274b2a2f6370b6c9e52b8
#
_entry.id   df298221b0c274b2a2f6370b6c9e52b8
#
_cell.length_a   1.000
_cell.length_b   1.000
_cell.length_c   1.000
_cell.angle_alpha   90.00
_cell.angle_beta   90.00
_cell.angle_gamma   90.00
#
_symmetry.space_group_name_H-M   'P 1'
#
loop_
_entity.id
_entity.type
_entity.pdbx_description
1 polymer ?
#
loop_
_entity_poly.entity_id
_entity_poly.type
_entity_poly.pdbx_seq_one_letter_code
_entity_poly.pdbx_strand_id
1 'polypeptide(L)'
;MPEKMSEEKRALLRAYGAQVVITPMVEPEHPLSHYNVSKKIVSEIPGAFLANQFFNPDNVTQHYQTTGPEIWKQTRGKIDMLVGGAGTGGTLSGCAKYLKEQNPAVKIVCADPVGSILYDLYYHKKIVDPPGSYKVEGIGEDMLPGNVHLDIYDGFVRVNDQEAFDMTRRLVAEEGLLVGPSSATALIGAMKFSEKIEKPLNIVVVFADSGRQYLSKAFNDKWMVENDLLKEEQIKNSFNRVISAEEAIKFYSKK
;
A
#
# COMPACT_ATOMS: atom_id res chain seq x y z
N MET A 1 10.06 -11.21 -7.70
CA MET A 1 9.61 -10.14 -6.76
C MET A 1 10.81 -9.57 -6.02
N PRO A 2 10.79 -8.28 -5.62
CA PRO A 2 11.88 -7.66 -4.86
C PRO A 2 12.08 -8.32 -3.48
N GLU A 3 13.31 -8.34 -3.00
CA GLU A 3 13.66 -8.93 -1.71
C GLU A 3 13.02 -8.26 -0.49
N LYS A 4 12.57 -6.99 -0.61
CA LYS A 4 11.87 -6.29 0.47
C LYS A 4 10.49 -6.87 0.79
N MET A 5 9.90 -7.71 -0.09
CA MET A 5 8.57 -8.27 0.12
C MET A 5 8.55 -9.24 1.28
N SER A 6 7.43 -9.28 2.03
CA SER A 6 7.25 -10.13 3.20
C SER A 6 7.36 -11.62 2.88
N GLU A 7 7.79 -12.41 3.87
CA GLU A 7 7.92 -13.87 3.70
C GLU A 7 6.54 -14.53 3.50
N GLU A 8 5.49 -13.99 4.10
CA GLU A 8 4.11 -14.45 3.91
C GLU A 8 3.68 -14.40 2.45
N LYS A 9 4.04 -13.33 1.71
CA LYS A 9 3.76 -13.21 0.28
C LYS A 9 4.51 -14.26 -0.54
N ARG A 10 5.78 -14.51 -0.19
CA ARG A 10 6.60 -15.56 -0.82
C ARG A 10 6.02 -16.95 -0.57
N ALA A 11 5.66 -17.23 0.68
CA ALA A 11 5.07 -18.50 1.07
C ALA A 11 3.73 -18.76 0.39
N LEU A 12 2.88 -17.72 0.30
CA LEU A 12 1.58 -17.80 -0.37
C LEU A 12 1.72 -18.15 -1.86
N LEU A 13 2.62 -17.47 -2.57
CA LEU A 13 2.86 -17.77 -3.99
C LEU A 13 3.37 -19.19 -4.20
N ARG A 14 4.30 -19.67 -3.36
CA ARG A 14 4.77 -21.06 -3.39
C ARG A 14 3.65 -22.06 -3.10
N ALA A 15 2.75 -21.73 -2.17
CA ALA A 15 1.60 -22.58 -1.86
C ALA A 15 0.64 -22.73 -3.05
N TYR A 16 0.53 -21.71 -3.91
CA TYR A 16 -0.19 -21.79 -5.19
C TYR A 16 0.59 -22.52 -6.30
N GLY A 17 1.78 -23.04 -6.02
CA GLY A 17 2.61 -23.75 -6.98
C GLY A 17 3.49 -22.84 -7.85
N ALA A 18 3.60 -21.55 -7.55
CA ALA A 18 4.44 -20.65 -8.31
C ALA A 18 5.94 -20.84 -7.97
N GLN A 19 6.79 -20.77 -8.98
CA GLN A 19 8.22 -20.57 -8.78
C GLN A 19 8.48 -19.08 -8.52
N VAL A 20 9.01 -18.76 -7.33
CA VAL A 20 9.23 -17.39 -6.90
C VAL A 20 10.69 -16.99 -7.13
N VAL A 21 10.93 -16.04 -8.01
CA VAL A 21 12.25 -15.47 -8.27
C VAL A 21 12.41 -14.18 -7.44
N ILE A 22 13.42 -14.15 -6.56
CA ILE A 22 13.75 -12.99 -5.73
C ILE A 22 14.82 -12.16 -6.45
N THR A 23 14.57 -10.85 -6.52
CA THR A 23 15.48 -9.88 -7.14
C THR A 23 15.97 -8.88 -6.08
N PRO A 24 17.21 -8.37 -6.20
CA PRO A 24 17.71 -7.35 -5.30
C PRO A 24 16.92 -6.04 -5.44
N MET A 25 17.03 -5.18 -4.43
CA MET A 25 16.55 -3.80 -4.49
C MET A 25 17.58 -2.96 -5.25
N VAL A 26 17.29 -2.70 -6.51
CA VAL A 26 18.14 -1.93 -7.44
C VAL A 26 17.28 -1.01 -8.29
N GLU A 27 17.89 -0.02 -8.92
CA GLU A 27 17.22 0.91 -9.85
C GLU A 27 16.45 0.17 -10.94
N PRO A 28 15.33 0.71 -11.46
CA PRO A 28 14.49 0.07 -12.46
C PRO A 28 15.23 -0.36 -13.73
N GLU A 29 16.23 0.41 -14.17
CA GLU A 29 17.04 0.15 -15.36
C GLU A 29 18.08 -0.96 -15.16
N HIS A 30 18.39 -1.31 -13.91
CA HIS A 30 19.40 -2.33 -13.61
C HIS A 30 18.99 -3.70 -14.16
N PRO A 31 19.90 -4.49 -14.78
CA PRO A 31 19.58 -5.80 -15.36
C PRO A 31 18.96 -6.80 -14.41
N LEU A 32 19.26 -6.70 -13.09
CA LEU A 32 18.70 -7.55 -12.04
C LEU A 32 17.43 -6.95 -11.39
N SER A 33 16.90 -5.85 -11.88
CA SER A 33 15.61 -5.34 -11.41
C SER A 33 14.50 -6.37 -11.72
N HIS A 34 13.47 -6.43 -10.90
CA HIS A 34 12.35 -7.34 -11.13
C HIS A 34 11.65 -7.07 -12.47
N TYR A 35 11.69 -5.85 -12.98
CA TYR A 35 11.19 -5.48 -14.30
C TYR A 35 11.99 -6.14 -15.43
N ASN A 36 13.31 -6.01 -15.39
CA ASN A 36 14.18 -6.53 -16.44
C ASN A 36 14.35 -8.05 -16.37
N VAL A 37 14.42 -8.61 -15.16
CA VAL A 37 14.45 -10.08 -14.98
C VAL A 37 13.17 -10.71 -15.52
N SER A 38 11.99 -10.15 -15.26
CA SER A 38 10.73 -10.68 -15.79
C SER A 38 10.65 -10.62 -17.32
N LYS A 39 11.07 -9.50 -17.92
CA LYS A 39 11.16 -9.35 -19.38
C LYS A 39 12.11 -10.38 -19.99
N LYS A 40 13.28 -10.57 -19.37
CA LYS A 40 14.26 -11.56 -19.86
C LYS A 40 13.73 -12.98 -19.79
N ILE A 41 13.10 -13.39 -18.68
CA ILE A 41 12.49 -14.72 -18.54
C ILE A 41 11.46 -14.96 -19.66
N VAL A 42 10.57 -14.00 -19.90
CA VAL A 42 9.55 -14.13 -20.94
C VAL A 42 10.16 -14.23 -22.35
N SER A 43 11.25 -13.50 -22.60
CA SER A 43 11.92 -13.57 -23.90
C SER A 43 12.64 -14.90 -24.18
N GLU A 44 12.98 -15.65 -23.14
CA GLU A 44 13.72 -16.91 -23.25
C GLU A 44 12.81 -18.15 -23.21
N ILE A 45 11.57 -18.03 -22.75
CA ILE A 45 10.65 -19.17 -22.60
C ILE A 45 9.56 -19.10 -23.68
N PRO A 46 9.52 -20.01 -24.65
CA PRO A 46 8.47 -20.05 -25.66
C PRO A 46 7.06 -20.17 -25.03
N GLY A 47 6.15 -19.29 -25.47
CA GLY A 47 4.79 -19.25 -24.95
C GLY A 47 4.61 -18.56 -23.60
N ALA A 48 5.68 -18.04 -22.98
CA ALA A 48 5.57 -17.25 -21.76
C ALA A 48 4.85 -15.91 -22.02
N PHE A 49 4.06 -15.48 -21.06
CA PHE A 49 3.31 -14.23 -21.11
C PHE A 49 3.65 -13.34 -19.90
N LEU A 50 3.94 -12.07 -20.15
CA LEU A 50 4.12 -11.06 -19.12
C LEU A 50 2.82 -10.26 -18.94
N ALA A 51 2.17 -10.40 -17.78
CA ALA A 51 0.96 -9.64 -17.47
C ALA A 51 1.19 -8.11 -17.42
N ASN A 52 2.43 -7.69 -17.12
CA ASN A 52 2.91 -6.30 -17.16
C ASN A 52 2.00 -5.31 -16.45
N GLN A 53 1.69 -5.59 -15.18
CA GLN A 53 0.71 -4.85 -14.39
C GLN A 53 0.92 -3.33 -14.33
N PHE A 54 2.15 -2.84 -14.53
CA PHE A 54 2.48 -1.41 -14.48
C PHE A 54 2.06 -0.65 -15.75
N PHE A 55 1.98 -1.34 -16.90
CA PHE A 55 1.73 -0.72 -18.20
C PHE A 55 0.56 -1.34 -18.97
N ASN A 56 0.02 -2.47 -18.52
CA ASN A 56 -1.14 -3.08 -19.14
C ASN A 56 -2.40 -2.26 -18.77
N PRO A 57 -3.09 -1.64 -19.76
CA PRO A 57 -4.27 -0.81 -19.51
C PRO A 57 -5.48 -1.60 -18.97
N ASP A 58 -5.48 -2.93 -19.12
CA ASP A 58 -6.52 -3.80 -18.55
C ASP A 58 -6.59 -3.68 -17.03
N ASN A 59 -5.48 -3.33 -16.37
CA ASN A 59 -5.45 -3.05 -14.95
C ASN A 59 -6.39 -1.89 -14.57
N VAL A 60 -6.31 -0.76 -15.29
CA VAL A 60 -7.22 0.38 -15.12
C VAL A 60 -8.66 0.02 -15.52
N THR A 61 -8.79 -0.66 -16.66
CA THR A 61 -10.10 -1.05 -17.21
C THR A 61 -10.87 -1.94 -16.25
N GLN A 62 -10.19 -2.90 -15.60
CA GLN A 62 -10.83 -3.79 -14.62
C GLN A 62 -11.42 -3.00 -13.44
N HIS A 63 -10.68 -2.08 -12.86
CA HIS A 63 -11.17 -1.26 -11.75
C HIS A 63 -12.24 -0.25 -12.18
N TYR A 64 -12.18 0.25 -13.41
CA TYR A 64 -13.24 1.08 -13.99
C TYR A 64 -14.54 0.29 -14.14
N GLN A 65 -14.48 -0.98 -14.55
CA GLN A 65 -15.65 -1.82 -14.78
C GLN A 65 -16.23 -2.46 -13.51
N THR A 66 -15.43 -2.59 -12.44
CA THR A 66 -15.86 -3.30 -11.23
C THR A 66 -15.77 -2.44 -9.99
N THR A 67 -14.57 -2.11 -9.51
CA THR A 67 -14.35 -1.45 -8.21
C THR A 67 -15.01 -0.07 -8.14
N GLY A 68 -14.88 0.73 -9.19
CA GLY A 68 -15.53 2.05 -9.28
C GLY A 68 -17.06 1.97 -9.17
N PRO A 69 -17.75 1.14 -9.98
CA PRO A 69 -19.19 0.88 -9.87
C PRO A 69 -19.61 0.34 -8.51
N GLU A 70 -18.82 -0.57 -7.91
CA GLU A 70 -19.12 -1.11 -6.58
C GLU A 70 -19.08 -0.04 -5.50
N ILE A 71 -18.06 0.80 -5.49
CA ILE A 71 -17.93 1.93 -4.56
C ILE A 71 -19.13 2.88 -4.73
N TRP A 72 -19.46 3.26 -5.96
CA TRP A 72 -20.60 4.13 -6.23
C TRP A 72 -21.92 3.57 -5.74
N LYS A 73 -22.16 2.30 -6.02
CA LYS A 73 -23.38 1.58 -5.58
C LYS A 73 -23.45 1.48 -4.06
N GLN A 74 -22.37 1.09 -3.41
CA GLN A 74 -22.33 0.89 -1.94
C GLN A 74 -22.48 2.21 -1.18
N THR A 75 -21.93 3.30 -1.70
CA THR A 75 -22.10 4.64 -1.13
C THR A 75 -23.44 5.29 -1.53
N ARG A 76 -24.22 4.65 -2.41
CA ARG A 76 -25.45 5.22 -3.00
C ARG A 76 -25.19 6.57 -3.66
N GLY A 77 -24.03 6.71 -4.31
CA GLY A 77 -23.58 7.96 -4.93
C GLY A 77 -23.18 9.07 -3.93
N LYS A 78 -23.19 8.78 -2.63
CA LYS A 78 -22.82 9.75 -1.58
C LYS A 78 -21.35 9.62 -1.21
N ILE A 79 -20.48 9.89 -2.14
CA ILE A 79 -19.03 9.91 -1.95
C ILE A 79 -18.48 11.27 -2.31
N ASP A 80 -17.74 11.91 -1.40
CA ASP A 80 -17.07 13.18 -1.62
C ASP A 80 -15.59 12.98 -2.00
N MET A 81 -14.97 11.90 -1.49
CA MET A 81 -13.55 11.64 -1.68
C MET A 81 -13.25 10.14 -1.70
N LEU A 82 -12.39 9.73 -2.64
CA LEU A 82 -11.73 8.42 -2.64
C LEU A 82 -10.25 8.62 -2.33
N VAL A 83 -9.72 7.86 -1.36
CA VAL A 83 -8.31 7.89 -0.98
C VAL A 83 -7.72 6.49 -1.04
N GLY A 84 -6.54 6.37 -1.60
CA GLY A 84 -5.76 5.14 -1.64
C GLY A 84 -4.29 5.42 -1.92
N GLY A 85 -3.45 4.40 -1.87
CA GLY A 85 -2.09 4.46 -2.37
C GLY A 85 -2.01 4.03 -3.84
N ALA A 86 -0.97 4.44 -4.54
CA ALA A 86 -0.67 3.99 -5.89
C ALA A 86 0.65 3.21 -5.91
N GLY A 87 0.57 1.93 -6.31
CA GLY A 87 1.69 1.17 -6.85
C GLY A 87 1.56 1.24 -8.37
N THR A 88 0.91 0.26 -8.99
CA THR A 88 0.66 0.30 -10.44
C THR A 88 -0.24 1.45 -10.90
N GLY A 89 -1.04 2.02 -10.01
CA GLY A 89 -2.00 3.08 -10.31
C GLY A 89 -3.38 2.59 -10.77
N GLY A 90 -3.50 1.32 -11.14
CA GLY A 90 -4.72 0.79 -11.75
C GLY A 90 -5.98 1.02 -10.94
N THR A 91 -5.93 0.77 -9.62
CA THR A 91 -7.09 0.92 -8.74
C THR A 91 -7.59 2.37 -8.68
N LEU A 92 -6.69 3.31 -8.32
CA LEU A 92 -7.11 4.71 -8.20
C LEU A 92 -7.49 5.31 -9.56
N SER A 93 -6.72 5.07 -10.62
CA SER A 93 -7.04 5.60 -11.96
C SER A 93 -8.34 5.04 -12.52
N GLY A 94 -8.58 3.73 -12.37
CA GLY A 94 -9.82 3.10 -12.84
C GLY A 94 -11.04 3.57 -12.06
N CYS A 95 -10.97 3.58 -10.72
CA CYS A 95 -12.05 4.11 -9.88
C CYS A 95 -12.29 5.60 -10.13
N ALA A 96 -11.20 6.40 -10.25
CA ALA A 96 -11.29 7.84 -10.51
C ALA A 96 -12.06 8.14 -11.78
N LYS A 97 -11.71 7.45 -12.89
CA LYS A 97 -12.40 7.61 -14.16
C LYS A 97 -13.90 7.37 -14.01
N TYR A 98 -14.29 6.24 -13.42
CA TYR A 98 -15.70 5.92 -13.23
C TYR A 98 -16.41 6.93 -12.31
N LEU A 99 -15.85 7.21 -11.14
CA LEU A 99 -16.49 8.06 -10.15
C LEU A 99 -16.66 9.50 -10.65
N LYS A 100 -15.66 10.05 -11.37
CA LYS A 100 -15.75 11.39 -11.95
C LYS A 100 -16.73 11.49 -13.13
N GLU A 101 -16.96 10.42 -13.87
CA GLU A 101 -18.05 10.33 -14.86
C GLU A 101 -19.42 10.38 -14.20
N GLN A 102 -19.59 9.79 -13.00
CA GLN A 102 -20.83 9.86 -12.24
C GLN A 102 -21.01 11.21 -11.53
N ASN A 103 -19.95 11.73 -10.92
CA ASN A 103 -19.93 13.02 -10.24
C ASN A 103 -18.53 13.66 -10.33
N PRO A 104 -18.33 14.67 -11.18
CA PRO A 104 -17.03 15.33 -11.35
C PRO A 104 -16.48 16.01 -10.09
N ALA A 105 -17.33 16.24 -9.07
CA ALA A 105 -16.91 16.85 -7.80
C ALA A 105 -16.21 15.88 -6.84
N VAL A 106 -16.29 14.58 -7.08
CA VAL A 106 -15.58 13.57 -6.25
C VAL A 106 -14.07 13.81 -6.32
N LYS A 107 -13.46 13.96 -5.15
CA LYS A 107 -12.01 14.13 -5.03
C LYS A 107 -11.30 12.78 -5.02
N ILE A 108 -10.20 12.69 -5.76
CA ILE A 108 -9.34 11.52 -5.81
C ILE A 108 -7.97 11.87 -5.24
N VAL A 109 -7.61 11.26 -4.12
CA VAL A 109 -6.38 11.58 -3.39
C VAL A 109 -5.49 10.35 -3.29
N CYS A 110 -4.22 10.52 -3.64
CA CYS A 110 -3.20 9.49 -3.49
C CYS A 110 -2.38 9.73 -2.23
N ALA A 111 -2.34 8.74 -1.35
CA ALA A 111 -1.39 8.70 -0.23
C ALA A 111 -0.10 8.03 -0.72
N ASP A 112 0.99 8.76 -0.67
CA ASP A 112 2.27 8.39 -1.27
C ASP A 112 3.36 8.29 -0.19
N PRO A 113 4.14 7.20 -0.11
CA PRO A 113 5.20 7.10 0.88
C PRO A 113 6.32 8.11 0.60
N VAL A 114 6.91 8.64 1.68
CA VAL A 114 8.13 9.44 1.56
C VAL A 114 9.23 8.58 0.94
N GLY A 115 9.84 9.06 -0.14
CA GLY A 115 10.79 8.30 -0.97
C GLY A 115 10.23 7.87 -2.33
N SER A 116 8.90 7.93 -2.52
CA SER A 116 8.28 7.78 -3.84
C SER A 116 8.38 9.07 -4.65
N ILE A 117 8.46 8.94 -5.97
CA ILE A 117 8.53 10.07 -6.90
C ILE A 117 7.16 10.63 -7.31
N LEU A 118 6.05 9.93 -7.02
CA LEU A 118 4.73 10.28 -7.56
C LEU A 118 4.23 11.63 -7.06
N TYR A 119 4.46 11.96 -5.79
CA TYR A 119 4.15 13.27 -5.22
C TYR A 119 4.84 14.40 -5.97
N ASP A 120 6.14 14.25 -6.25
CA ASP A 120 6.93 15.25 -6.95
C ASP A 120 6.47 15.43 -8.39
N LEU A 121 6.20 14.32 -9.08
CA LEU A 121 5.68 14.37 -10.45
C LEU A 121 4.31 15.05 -10.53
N TYR A 122 3.46 14.86 -9.51
CA TYR A 122 2.16 15.52 -9.47
C TYR A 122 2.28 17.03 -9.27
N TYR A 123 2.98 17.47 -8.21
CA TYR A 123 3.04 18.89 -7.84
C TYR A 123 4.08 19.69 -8.59
N HIS A 124 5.24 19.10 -8.89
CA HIS A 124 6.39 19.80 -9.45
C HIS A 124 6.64 19.47 -10.92
N LYS A 125 5.94 18.46 -11.48
CA LYS A 125 6.14 17.96 -12.85
C LYS A 125 7.58 17.47 -13.13
N LYS A 126 8.35 17.25 -12.10
CA LYS A 126 9.71 16.74 -12.11
C LYS A 126 10.03 16.10 -10.76
N ILE A 127 11.01 15.21 -10.72
CA ILE A 127 11.56 14.68 -9.48
C ILE A 127 12.39 15.80 -8.83
N VAL A 128 12.04 16.16 -7.61
CA VAL A 128 12.75 17.20 -6.81
C VAL A 128 13.70 16.50 -5.85
N ASP A 129 13.20 15.54 -5.09
CA ASP A 129 14.00 14.71 -4.20
C ASP A 129 14.31 13.38 -4.90
N PRO A 130 15.55 12.88 -4.85
CA PRO A 130 15.87 11.56 -5.40
C PRO A 130 15.00 10.49 -4.73
N PRO A 131 14.60 9.42 -5.46
CA PRO A 131 13.86 8.33 -4.87
C PRO A 131 14.61 7.72 -3.68
N GLY A 132 13.90 7.43 -2.61
CA GLY A 132 14.42 6.89 -1.37
C GLY A 132 13.82 5.55 -1.01
N SER A 133 14.45 4.84 -0.07
CA SER A 133 13.90 3.60 0.45
C SER A 133 12.80 3.88 1.48
N TYR A 134 11.73 3.10 1.45
CA TYR A 134 10.67 3.05 2.46
C TYR A 134 10.26 1.61 2.73
N LYS A 135 9.63 1.35 3.88
CA LYS A 135 9.27 0.00 4.34
C LYS A 135 7.87 -0.43 3.93
N VAL A 136 6.98 0.53 3.64
CA VAL A 136 5.63 0.21 3.15
C VAL A 136 5.72 -0.53 1.82
N GLU A 137 4.91 -1.57 1.66
CA GLU A 137 4.87 -2.40 0.46
C GLU A 137 3.60 -2.14 -0.35
N GLY A 138 3.69 -2.27 -1.67
CA GLY A 138 2.56 -2.25 -2.60
C GLY A 138 2.12 -0.87 -3.08
N ILE A 139 2.71 0.18 -2.55
CA ILE A 139 2.48 1.57 -2.98
C ILE A 139 3.80 2.34 -3.03
N GLY A 140 3.78 3.48 -3.75
CA GLY A 140 4.97 4.29 -3.99
C GLY A 140 5.86 3.68 -5.08
N GLU A 141 6.46 4.51 -5.90
CA GLU A 141 7.24 4.09 -7.06
C GLU A 141 8.49 4.95 -7.24
N ASP A 142 9.50 4.39 -7.90
CA ASP A 142 10.73 5.01 -8.35
C ASP A 142 10.74 5.30 -9.87
N MET A 143 9.68 4.89 -10.57
CA MET A 143 9.35 5.25 -11.95
C MET A 143 7.87 5.60 -12.05
N LEU A 144 7.46 6.30 -13.12
CA LEU A 144 6.05 6.58 -13.38
C LEU A 144 5.39 5.40 -14.09
N PRO A 145 4.48 4.63 -13.46
CA PRO A 145 3.72 3.59 -14.12
C PRO A 145 2.77 4.17 -15.18
N GLY A 146 2.59 3.46 -16.29
CA GLY A 146 1.65 3.88 -17.34
C GLY A 146 0.19 3.93 -16.88
N ASN A 147 -0.15 3.21 -15.82
CA ASN A 147 -1.50 3.19 -15.26
C ASN A 147 -1.73 4.26 -14.17
N VAL A 148 -0.73 5.08 -13.83
CA VAL A 148 -0.90 6.26 -12.95
C VAL A 148 -1.27 7.47 -13.81
N HIS A 149 -2.55 7.82 -13.83
CA HIS A 149 -3.07 8.94 -14.60
C HIS A 149 -3.10 10.20 -13.72
N LEU A 150 -1.93 10.89 -13.62
CA LEU A 150 -1.74 12.04 -12.73
C LEU A 150 -2.75 13.17 -12.93
N ASP A 151 -3.29 13.31 -14.13
CA ASP A 151 -4.24 14.37 -14.52
C ASP A 151 -5.64 14.17 -13.93
N ILE A 152 -5.98 12.95 -13.52
CA ILE A 152 -7.30 12.64 -12.95
C ILE A 152 -7.33 12.76 -11.42
N TYR A 153 -6.18 12.88 -10.76
CA TYR A 153 -6.09 13.00 -9.31
C TYR A 153 -6.26 14.46 -8.86
N ASP A 154 -6.81 14.66 -7.67
CA ASP A 154 -7.04 15.97 -7.07
C ASP A 154 -5.98 16.33 -6.00
N GLY A 155 -5.14 15.38 -5.61
CA GLY A 155 -4.05 15.63 -4.68
C GLY A 155 -3.25 14.41 -4.31
N PHE A 156 -2.05 14.69 -3.79
CA PHE A 156 -1.14 13.71 -3.21
C PHE A 156 -0.78 14.13 -1.79
N VAL A 157 -0.62 13.15 -0.89
CA VAL A 157 -0.22 13.37 0.50
C VAL A 157 0.94 12.46 0.84
N ARG A 158 2.06 13.03 1.28
CA ARG A 158 3.20 12.26 1.76
C ARG A 158 2.96 11.71 3.17
N VAL A 159 3.26 10.41 3.35
CA VAL A 159 3.18 9.70 4.61
C VAL A 159 4.50 8.95 4.82
N ASN A 160 5.11 9.09 6.00
CA ASN A 160 6.34 8.38 6.30
C ASN A 160 6.06 6.99 6.91
N ASP A 161 7.11 6.16 6.98
CA ASP A 161 6.99 4.79 7.49
C ASP A 161 6.51 4.75 8.94
N GLN A 162 7.02 5.64 9.81
CA GLN A 162 6.62 5.67 11.23
C GLN A 162 5.11 5.87 11.36
N GLU A 163 4.56 6.88 10.68
CA GLU A 163 3.12 7.15 10.68
C GLU A 163 2.33 5.94 10.18
N ALA A 164 2.77 5.32 9.07
CA ALA A 164 2.09 4.18 8.45
C ALA A 164 2.06 2.96 9.38
N PHE A 165 3.20 2.60 9.98
CA PHE A 165 3.31 1.41 10.83
C PHE A 165 2.63 1.60 12.19
N ASP A 166 2.70 2.79 12.78
CA ASP A 166 1.97 3.11 14.01
C ASP A 166 0.46 3.03 13.79
N MET A 167 -0.05 3.62 12.72
CA MET A 167 -1.48 3.56 12.38
C MET A 167 -1.92 2.13 12.04
N THR A 168 -1.07 1.31 11.40
CA THR A 168 -1.37 -0.10 11.13
C THR A 168 -1.67 -0.85 12.43
N ARG A 169 -0.86 -0.67 13.46
CA ARG A 169 -1.04 -1.28 14.77
C ARG A 169 -2.24 -0.73 15.51
N ARG A 170 -2.46 0.58 15.44
CA ARG A 170 -3.62 1.25 16.07
C ARG A 170 -4.94 0.75 15.48
N LEU A 171 -5.05 0.60 14.15
CA LEU A 171 -6.25 0.07 13.50
C LEU A 171 -6.64 -1.32 14.00
N VAL A 172 -5.65 -2.18 14.28
CA VAL A 172 -5.93 -3.49 14.88
C VAL A 172 -6.39 -3.36 16.34
N ALA A 173 -5.68 -2.54 17.12
CA ALA A 173 -5.92 -2.44 18.57
C ALA A 173 -7.22 -1.68 18.90
N GLU A 174 -7.51 -0.62 18.16
CA GLU A 174 -8.61 0.30 18.43
C GLU A 174 -9.90 -0.07 17.68
N GLU A 175 -9.76 -0.59 16.43
CA GLU A 175 -10.90 -0.83 15.53
C GLU A 175 -11.08 -2.33 15.16
N GLY A 176 -10.15 -3.21 15.53
CA GLY A 176 -10.18 -4.62 15.13
C GLY A 176 -9.90 -4.85 13.64
N LEU A 177 -9.38 -3.86 12.92
CA LEU A 177 -9.13 -3.92 11.49
C LEU A 177 -7.70 -4.41 11.21
N LEU A 178 -7.55 -5.68 10.86
CA LEU A 178 -6.26 -6.28 10.50
C LEU A 178 -5.93 -6.00 9.03
N VAL A 179 -5.32 -4.85 8.76
CA VAL A 179 -4.96 -4.36 7.42
C VAL A 179 -3.45 -4.20 7.26
N GLY A 180 -2.99 -4.10 6.00
CA GLY A 180 -1.58 -3.85 5.69
C GLY A 180 -1.17 -2.38 5.86
N PRO A 181 0.16 -2.08 5.94
CA PRO A 181 0.68 -0.72 6.10
C PRO A 181 0.25 0.27 5.02
N SER A 182 0.06 -0.18 3.78
CA SER A 182 -0.44 0.67 2.69
C SER A 182 -1.87 1.17 2.93
N SER A 183 -2.70 0.37 3.62
CA SER A 183 -4.05 0.76 4.02
C SER A 183 -4.02 1.85 5.10
N ALA A 184 -3.12 1.73 6.08
CA ALA A 184 -2.89 2.75 7.09
C ALA A 184 -2.34 4.04 6.47
N THR A 185 -1.43 3.93 5.50
CA THR A 185 -0.95 5.07 4.70
C THR A 185 -2.12 5.80 4.02
N ALA A 186 -3.04 5.06 3.41
CA ALA A 186 -4.23 5.64 2.77
C ALA A 186 -5.13 6.37 3.78
N LEU A 187 -5.34 5.79 4.97
CA LEU A 187 -6.12 6.45 6.03
C LEU A 187 -5.47 7.75 6.52
N ILE A 188 -4.16 7.74 6.76
CA ILE A 188 -3.42 8.96 7.15
C ILE A 188 -3.50 10.00 6.03
N GLY A 189 -3.39 9.59 4.77
CA GLY A 189 -3.57 10.47 3.63
C GLY A 189 -4.95 11.13 3.62
N ALA A 190 -6.00 10.37 3.91
CA ALA A 190 -7.36 10.88 4.04
C ALA A 190 -7.47 11.91 5.17
N MET A 191 -6.93 11.61 6.35
CA MET A 191 -6.93 12.51 7.51
C MET A 191 -6.21 13.81 7.19
N LYS A 192 -4.96 13.76 6.74
CA LYS A 192 -4.16 14.94 6.41
C LYS A 192 -4.79 15.82 5.32
N PHE A 193 -5.36 15.18 4.27
CA PHE A 193 -5.98 15.94 3.18
C PHE A 193 -7.26 16.64 3.62
N SER A 194 -8.04 16.00 4.50
CA SER A 194 -9.32 16.54 4.98
C SER A 194 -9.19 17.57 6.10
N GLU A 195 -8.03 17.71 6.77
CA GLU A 195 -7.83 18.66 7.89
C GLU A 195 -8.22 20.11 7.57
N LYS A 196 -8.09 20.52 6.31
CA LYS A 196 -8.39 21.88 5.86
C LYS A 196 -9.81 22.04 5.30
N ILE A 197 -10.64 21.00 5.39
CA ILE A 197 -12.00 20.99 4.85
C ILE A 197 -13.00 21.09 6.00
N GLU A 198 -13.65 22.22 6.14
CA GLU A 198 -14.55 22.51 7.28
C GLU A 198 -15.91 21.80 7.22
N LYS A 199 -16.29 21.25 6.07
CA LYS A 199 -17.57 20.54 5.92
C LYS A 199 -17.41 19.02 6.17
N PRO A 200 -18.47 18.34 6.68
CA PRO A 200 -18.47 16.87 6.75
C PRO A 200 -18.32 16.25 5.36
N LEU A 201 -17.52 15.17 5.27
CA LEU A 201 -17.23 14.45 4.03
C LEU A 201 -17.52 12.96 4.21
N ASN A 202 -18.09 12.35 3.16
CA ASN A 202 -18.12 10.90 3.00
C ASN A 202 -16.85 10.47 2.27
N ILE A 203 -15.89 9.94 3.00
CA ILE A 203 -14.59 9.51 2.48
C ILE A 203 -14.56 7.99 2.39
N VAL A 204 -14.24 7.47 1.21
CA VAL A 204 -13.91 6.06 1.02
C VAL A 204 -12.40 5.91 1.01
N VAL A 205 -11.88 5.07 1.88
CA VAL A 205 -10.44 4.74 1.97
C VAL A 205 -10.23 3.31 1.49
N VAL A 206 -9.33 3.12 0.54
CA VAL A 206 -9.02 1.79 -0.01
C VAL A 206 -8.07 1.07 0.95
N PHE A 207 -8.55 0.00 1.57
CA PHE A 207 -7.74 -0.95 2.32
C PHE A 207 -7.42 -2.13 1.40
N ALA A 208 -6.24 -2.08 0.79
CA ALA A 208 -5.90 -2.91 -0.35
C ALA A 208 -5.60 -4.37 0.00
N ASP A 209 -5.06 -4.62 1.19
CA ASP A 209 -4.68 -5.97 1.61
C ASP A 209 -4.82 -6.20 3.13
N SER A 210 -4.68 -7.47 3.51
CA SER A 210 -4.79 -7.90 4.90
C SER A 210 -3.45 -7.83 5.63
N GLY A 211 -3.47 -7.43 6.89
CA GLY A 211 -2.32 -7.49 7.79
C GLY A 211 -1.73 -8.88 7.99
N ARG A 212 -2.47 -9.95 7.63
CA ARG A 212 -1.93 -11.33 7.62
C ARG A 212 -0.68 -11.50 6.77
N GLN A 213 -0.49 -10.65 5.77
CA GLN A 213 0.68 -10.66 4.91
C GLN A 213 1.90 -9.96 5.52
N TYR A 214 1.78 -9.44 6.76
CA TYR A 214 2.80 -8.63 7.44
C TYR A 214 3.06 -9.06 8.88
N LEU A 215 2.72 -10.31 9.23
CA LEU A 215 2.94 -10.85 10.58
C LEU A 215 4.42 -10.88 10.95
N SER A 216 5.30 -11.11 9.98
CA SER A 216 6.75 -11.08 10.15
C SER A 216 7.34 -9.66 10.16
N LYS A 217 6.54 -8.61 9.91
CA LYS A 217 6.96 -7.21 9.79
C LYS A 217 6.21 -6.28 10.73
N ALA A 218 5.13 -5.64 10.29
CA ALA A 218 4.37 -4.66 11.05
C ALA A 218 3.89 -5.18 12.43
N PHE A 219 3.63 -6.47 12.51
CA PHE A 219 3.18 -7.14 13.75
C PHE A 219 4.27 -7.95 14.46
N ASN A 220 5.53 -7.80 14.06
CA ASN A 220 6.70 -8.39 14.69
C ASN A 220 7.55 -7.29 15.34
N ASP A 221 7.60 -7.26 16.67
CA ASP A 221 8.30 -6.22 17.41
C ASP A 221 9.80 -6.21 17.14
N LYS A 222 10.40 -7.39 17.00
CA LYS A 222 11.83 -7.49 16.68
C LYS A 222 12.11 -6.83 15.33
N TRP A 223 11.31 -7.13 14.31
CA TRP A 223 11.45 -6.49 13.00
C TRP A 223 11.22 -4.97 13.08
N MET A 224 10.24 -4.53 13.86
CA MET A 224 9.96 -3.10 14.06
C MET A 224 11.15 -2.37 14.69
N VAL A 225 11.81 -2.98 15.70
CA VAL A 225 13.01 -2.42 16.33
C VAL A 225 14.20 -2.43 15.36
N GLU A 226 14.45 -3.52 14.65
CA GLU A 226 15.51 -3.63 13.65
C GLU A 226 15.39 -2.62 12.50
N ASN A 227 14.19 -2.05 12.31
CA ASN A 227 13.90 -1.05 11.28
C ASN A 227 13.62 0.36 11.86
N ASP A 228 13.98 0.63 13.12
CA ASP A 228 13.83 1.91 13.82
C ASP A 228 12.38 2.42 13.92
N LEU A 229 11.39 1.51 13.83
CA LEU A 229 9.95 1.81 13.91
C LEU A 229 9.36 1.58 15.31
N LEU A 230 10.12 0.98 16.21
CA LEU A 230 9.72 0.74 17.61
C LEU A 230 10.97 0.77 18.49
N LYS A 231 10.84 1.35 19.68
CA LYS A 231 11.91 1.31 20.69
C LYS A 231 11.80 0.05 21.54
N GLU A 232 12.92 -0.55 21.94
CA GLU A 232 12.95 -1.76 22.79
C GLU A 232 12.14 -1.60 24.08
N GLU A 233 12.15 -0.42 24.68
CA GLU A 233 11.39 -0.11 25.90
C GLU A 233 9.87 -0.21 25.72
N GLN A 234 9.38 -0.10 24.49
CA GLN A 234 7.95 -0.18 24.13
C GLN A 234 7.46 -1.62 23.95
N ILE A 235 8.37 -2.60 23.85
CA ILE A 235 8.04 -4.02 23.61
C ILE A 235 7.20 -4.62 24.75
N LYS A 236 7.31 -4.11 25.98
CA LYS A 236 6.57 -4.63 27.15
C LYS A 236 5.04 -4.60 27.01
N ASN A 237 4.53 -3.77 26.11
CA ASN A 237 3.10 -3.59 25.85
C ASN A 237 2.68 -4.04 24.45
N SER A 238 3.46 -4.87 23.78
CA SER A 238 3.36 -5.15 22.35
C SER A 238 2.46 -6.34 22.00
N PHE A 239 2.13 -6.43 20.71
CA PHE A 239 1.31 -7.49 20.09
C PHE A 239 1.93 -8.92 20.15
N ASN A 240 3.25 -9.04 20.38
CA ASN A 240 3.97 -10.31 20.31
C ASN A 240 4.11 -11.06 21.64
N ARG A 241 3.27 -10.74 22.61
CA ARG A 241 3.38 -11.36 23.93
C ARG A 241 2.61 -12.68 23.97
N VAL A 242 3.30 -13.76 23.72
CA VAL A 242 2.83 -15.11 24.02
C VAL A 242 3.35 -15.47 25.43
N ILE A 243 2.45 -15.76 26.35
CA ILE A 243 2.79 -16.16 27.72
C ILE A 243 2.33 -17.59 27.96
N SER A 244 3.04 -18.32 28.82
CA SER A 244 2.61 -19.66 29.25
C SER A 244 1.37 -19.60 30.14
N ALA A 245 0.68 -20.72 30.30
CA ALA A 245 -0.46 -20.80 31.21
C ALA A 245 -0.07 -20.46 32.65
N GLU A 246 1.12 -20.88 33.09
CA GLU A 246 1.65 -20.60 34.43
C GLU A 246 1.94 -19.10 34.62
N GLU A 247 2.51 -18.43 33.61
CA GLU A 247 2.73 -16.98 33.62
C GLU A 247 1.42 -16.23 33.67
N ALA A 248 0.41 -16.66 32.88
CA ALA A 248 -0.92 -16.06 32.89
C ALA A 248 -1.58 -16.20 34.27
N ILE A 249 -1.58 -17.37 34.86
CA ILE A 249 -2.12 -17.60 36.21
C ILE A 249 -1.42 -16.71 37.23
N LYS A 250 -0.08 -16.68 37.21
CA LYS A 250 0.71 -15.84 38.13
C LYS A 250 0.43 -14.34 37.99
N PHE A 251 0.17 -13.89 36.75
CA PHE A 251 -0.13 -12.49 36.47
C PHE A 251 -1.53 -12.08 36.96
N TYR A 252 -2.55 -12.93 36.72
CA TYR A 252 -3.93 -12.63 37.08
C TYR A 252 -4.28 -12.96 38.54
N SER A 253 -3.55 -13.87 39.21
CA SER A 253 -3.75 -14.16 40.64
C SER A 253 -3.19 -13.09 41.58
N LYS A 254 -2.46 -12.10 41.04
CA LYS A 254 -1.93 -10.96 41.83
C LYS A 254 -2.78 -9.68 41.75
N LYS A 255 -3.89 -9.74 41.04
CA LYS A 255 -4.91 -8.70 40.98
C LYS A 255 -6.11 -9.07 41.83
#